data_3fa66fe3c59873484e012a6ecb4ee752
#
_entry.id   3fa66fe3c59873484e012a6ecb4ee752
#
_cell.length_a   1.000
_cell.length_b   1.000
_cell.length_c   1.000
_cell.angle_alpha   90.00
_cell.angle_beta   90.00
_cell.angle_gamma   90.00
#
_symmetry.space_group_name_H-M   'P 1'
#
loop_
_entity.id
_entity.type
_entity.pdbx_description
1 polymer ?
#
loop_
_entity_poly.entity_id
_entity_poly.type
_entity_poly.pdbx_seq_one_letter_code
_entity_poly.pdbx_strand_id
1 'polypeptide(L)'
;MNTDESDLVLLRAETRVLGIQTKLHRWARDDPDRRFDDLFNLVADPAFLLVAWDRVRGNRGAKTAGVDGATAASIVAGVGVGVFLDDLRSALRDRSFRPLPVRERMIPKSGGKLRRLGIATVTDRVVQASLKLVLEPIFEADFLPCSYGFRPKRRAHDAVAELWYLTSKPREYEWIVEGDIKACFDEISHPALMCRVGRRVGDSRVLGLVKAFLKAGILGEDKALRETNAGTPQGSILSPLLSNVALSALDDYVAGLPGGPRSTTVERARRRRHGQPNYRLVRYADDWCLVIKGTREHAEALREEIAGVLSTMGLRLSEEKTLITHIEEGLDFLGWRIQRHRKRGTSRHYVYTYPAKKSLRSVMLKVKTLCRQIGVQQSLGDLLRRLNPAVRGWCAYFRPGSSSATFAYLGHRVWSTVWRWLRRKHRRSTWKDLRRQYCSGGWWPVIGETALFDPAKVGTTRYRYRGSIIPSPWSATAQETTRVAAGLMESPVH
;
A
#
# COMPACT_ATOMS: atom_id res chain seq x y z
N MET A 1 -23.67 6.59 -27.75
CA MET A 1 -23.92 7.01 -26.36
C MET A 1 -23.07 8.26 -26.13
N ASN A 2 -23.71 9.39 -25.85
CA ASN A 2 -22.98 10.64 -25.56
C ASN A 2 -22.12 10.44 -24.30
N THR A 3 -20.95 11.09 -24.25
CA THR A 3 -20.02 10.99 -23.11
C THR A 3 -20.74 11.34 -21.78
N ASP A 4 -21.60 12.36 -21.82
CA ASP A 4 -22.38 12.82 -20.65
C ASP A 4 -23.36 11.74 -20.13
N GLU A 5 -23.97 10.94 -21.01
CA GLU A 5 -24.92 9.88 -20.62
C GLU A 5 -24.18 8.69 -19.97
N SER A 6 -23.01 8.32 -20.49
CA SER A 6 -22.20 7.24 -19.91
C SER A 6 -21.65 7.61 -18.53
N ASP A 7 -21.25 8.87 -18.34
CA ASP A 7 -20.75 9.37 -17.05
C ASP A 7 -21.86 9.44 -16.01
N LEU A 8 -23.09 9.79 -16.42
CA LEU A 8 -24.26 9.79 -15.54
C LEU A 8 -24.64 8.39 -15.06
N VAL A 9 -24.58 7.38 -15.97
CA VAL A 9 -24.85 5.98 -15.63
C VAL A 9 -23.79 5.46 -14.64
N LEU A 10 -22.52 5.77 -14.84
CA LEU A 10 -21.46 5.41 -13.92
C LEU A 10 -21.64 6.05 -12.54
N LEU A 11 -21.97 7.36 -12.49
CA LEU A 11 -22.22 8.08 -11.23
C LEU A 11 -23.37 7.46 -10.42
N ARG A 12 -24.46 7.07 -11.09
CA ARG A 12 -25.58 6.35 -10.45
C ARG A 12 -25.13 5.00 -9.90
N ALA A 13 -24.34 4.26 -10.66
CA ALA A 13 -23.79 2.99 -10.23
C ALA A 13 -22.87 3.14 -9.02
N GLU A 14 -21.97 4.12 -9.02
CA GLU A 14 -21.08 4.43 -7.88
C GLU A 14 -21.89 4.81 -6.62
N THR A 15 -22.92 5.64 -6.76
CA THR A 15 -23.79 6.03 -5.65
C THR A 15 -24.51 4.81 -5.06
N ARG A 16 -25.04 3.92 -5.90
CA ARG A 16 -25.68 2.69 -5.47
C ARG A 16 -24.69 1.76 -4.75
N VAL A 17 -23.51 1.54 -5.33
CA VAL A 17 -22.46 0.70 -4.75
C VAL A 17 -22.03 1.26 -3.39
N LEU A 18 -21.76 2.56 -3.28
CA LEU A 18 -21.38 3.21 -2.02
C LEU A 18 -22.48 3.05 -0.95
N GLY A 19 -23.75 3.22 -1.32
CA GLY A 19 -24.88 3.01 -0.42
C GLY A 19 -24.95 1.60 0.15
N ILE A 20 -24.77 0.59 -0.70
CA ILE A 20 -24.74 -0.83 -0.28
C ILE A 20 -23.51 -1.12 0.58
N GLN A 21 -22.34 -0.66 0.18
CA GLN A 21 -21.08 -0.81 0.95
C GLN A 21 -21.21 -0.21 2.36
N THR A 22 -21.85 0.95 2.48
CA THR A 22 -22.11 1.60 3.76
C THR A 22 -23.01 0.74 4.67
N LYS A 23 -24.05 0.12 4.10
CA LYS A 23 -24.92 -0.81 4.84
C LYS A 23 -24.15 -2.05 5.29
N LEU A 24 -23.37 -2.67 4.41
CA LEU A 24 -22.54 -3.85 4.74
C LEU A 24 -21.56 -3.53 5.86
N HIS A 25 -20.86 -2.41 5.76
CA HIS A 25 -19.91 -1.97 6.80
C HIS A 25 -20.60 -1.73 8.14
N ARG A 26 -21.75 -1.04 8.13
CA ARG A 26 -22.52 -0.80 9.35
C ARG A 26 -22.97 -2.09 10.00
N TRP A 27 -23.58 -3.00 9.24
CA TRP A 27 -24.02 -4.30 9.76
C TRP A 27 -22.86 -5.15 10.29
N ALA A 28 -21.72 -5.13 9.62
CA ALA A 28 -20.54 -5.85 10.09
C ALA A 28 -19.97 -5.27 11.38
N ARG A 29 -19.99 -3.94 11.54
CA ARG A 29 -19.50 -3.25 12.74
C ARG A 29 -20.46 -3.42 13.92
N ASP A 30 -21.78 -3.32 13.67
CA ASP A 30 -22.81 -3.36 14.71
C ASP A 30 -23.01 -4.80 15.24
N ASP A 31 -22.71 -5.82 14.44
CA ASP A 31 -22.73 -7.24 14.83
C ASP A 31 -21.44 -7.94 14.37
N PRO A 32 -20.44 -8.06 15.27
CA PRO A 32 -19.16 -8.73 14.96
C PRO A 32 -19.27 -10.22 14.63
N ASP A 33 -20.34 -10.90 15.03
CA ASP A 33 -20.56 -12.32 14.79
C ASP A 33 -21.43 -12.59 13.56
N ARG A 34 -21.96 -11.55 12.94
CA ARG A 34 -22.81 -11.66 11.75
C ARG A 34 -22.09 -12.32 10.60
N ARG A 35 -22.68 -13.39 10.07
CA ARG A 35 -22.33 -13.99 8.77
C ARG A 35 -23.27 -13.47 7.69
N PHE A 36 -22.69 -13.22 6.53
CA PHE A 36 -23.42 -12.71 5.36
C PHE A 36 -23.66 -13.86 4.38
N ASP A 37 -24.92 -14.26 4.19
CA ASP A 37 -25.29 -15.45 3.43
C ASP A 37 -25.78 -15.14 2.01
N ASP A 38 -26.06 -13.88 1.69
CA ASP A 38 -26.51 -13.45 0.35
C ASP A 38 -25.69 -12.27 -0.18
N LEU A 39 -24.46 -12.56 -0.58
CA LEU A 39 -23.51 -11.60 -1.15
C LEU A 39 -23.31 -11.77 -2.65
N PHE A 40 -23.57 -12.96 -3.20
CA PHE A 40 -23.28 -13.26 -4.59
C PHE A 40 -24.12 -12.42 -5.56
N ASN A 41 -25.35 -12.09 -5.19
CA ASN A 41 -26.21 -11.23 -5.97
C ASN A 41 -25.61 -9.83 -6.15
N LEU A 42 -24.85 -9.33 -5.15
CA LEU A 42 -24.13 -8.07 -5.24
C LEU A 42 -22.90 -8.18 -6.15
N VAL A 43 -22.18 -9.32 -6.11
CA VAL A 43 -21.04 -9.56 -7.01
C VAL A 43 -21.47 -9.54 -8.47
N ALA A 44 -22.66 -10.09 -8.79
CA ALA A 44 -23.24 -10.12 -10.13
C ALA A 44 -24.18 -8.93 -10.42
N ASP A 45 -24.27 -7.93 -9.52
CA ASP A 45 -25.10 -6.74 -9.73
C ASP A 45 -24.50 -5.85 -10.84
N PRO A 46 -25.31 -5.37 -11.82
CA PRO A 46 -24.82 -4.56 -12.93
C PRO A 46 -24.03 -3.31 -12.48
N ALA A 47 -24.46 -2.66 -11.40
CA ALA A 47 -23.76 -1.47 -10.88
C ALA A 47 -22.38 -1.84 -10.31
N PHE A 48 -22.26 -2.97 -9.59
CA PHE A 48 -20.99 -3.46 -9.08
C PHE A 48 -20.02 -3.84 -10.21
N LEU A 49 -20.51 -4.54 -11.24
CA LEU A 49 -19.72 -4.90 -12.41
C LEU A 49 -19.26 -3.68 -13.20
N LEU A 50 -20.13 -2.67 -13.37
CA LEU A 50 -19.79 -1.43 -14.06
C LEU A 50 -18.71 -0.64 -13.31
N VAL A 51 -18.85 -0.45 -11.99
CA VAL A 51 -17.84 0.21 -11.15
C VAL A 51 -16.54 -0.59 -11.11
N ALA A 52 -16.61 -1.92 -11.09
CA ALA A 52 -15.45 -2.79 -11.17
C ALA A 52 -14.72 -2.63 -12.51
N TRP A 53 -15.45 -2.61 -13.62
CA TRP A 53 -14.90 -2.35 -14.95
C TRP A 53 -14.20 -0.99 -15.03
N ASP A 54 -14.85 0.07 -14.56
CA ASP A 54 -14.28 1.42 -14.58
C ASP A 54 -12.94 1.47 -13.83
N ARG A 55 -12.88 0.86 -12.64
CA ARG A 55 -11.62 0.75 -11.86
C ARG A 55 -10.56 -0.05 -12.61
N VAL A 56 -10.92 -1.14 -13.29
CA VAL A 56 -9.96 -1.97 -14.03
C VAL A 56 -9.46 -1.25 -15.26
N ARG A 57 -10.33 -0.59 -16.05
CA ARG A 57 -9.93 0.15 -17.26
C ARG A 57 -9.07 1.38 -16.97
N GLY A 58 -9.29 2.04 -15.81
CA GLY A 58 -8.53 3.20 -15.38
C GLY A 58 -7.14 2.87 -14.83
N ASN A 59 -6.84 1.62 -14.51
CA ASN A 59 -5.56 1.21 -13.97
C ASN A 59 -4.47 1.09 -15.06
N ARG A 60 -3.20 1.31 -14.68
CA ARG A 60 -2.04 1.08 -15.59
C ARG A 60 -2.01 -0.33 -16.16
N GLY A 61 -2.50 -1.32 -15.41
CA GLY A 61 -2.60 -2.72 -15.82
C GLY A 61 -3.63 -2.98 -16.94
N ALA A 62 -4.52 -2.05 -17.25
CA ALA A 62 -5.53 -2.18 -18.29
C ALA A 62 -4.96 -2.47 -19.68
N LYS A 63 -3.72 -1.99 -19.94
CA LYS A 63 -2.97 -2.19 -21.20
C LYS A 63 -2.23 -3.54 -21.25
N THR A 64 -2.27 -4.34 -20.18
CA THR A 64 -1.53 -5.59 -20.08
C THR A 64 -2.52 -6.76 -20.10
N ALA A 65 -2.44 -7.58 -21.13
CA ALA A 65 -3.29 -8.76 -21.31
C ALA A 65 -2.93 -9.90 -20.33
N GLY A 66 -3.91 -10.70 -19.97
CA GLY A 66 -3.72 -11.98 -19.28
C GLY A 66 -3.26 -13.09 -20.24
N VAL A 67 -3.66 -14.33 -19.93
CA VAL A 67 -3.39 -15.51 -20.78
C VAL A 67 -4.25 -15.51 -22.04
N ASP A 68 -5.40 -14.84 -22.01
CA ASP A 68 -6.37 -14.70 -23.11
C ASP A 68 -5.96 -13.67 -24.19
N GLY A 69 -4.89 -12.91 -23.94
CA GLY A 69 -4.45 -11.86 -24.86
C GLY A 69 -5.32 -10.59 -24.85
N ALA A 70 -6.44 -10.56 -24.10
CA ALA A 70 -7.38 -9.45 -24.10
C ALA A 70 -6.89 -8.29 -23.21
N THR A 71 -7.08 -7.07 -23.69
CA THR A 71 -6.85 -5.80 -22.98
C THR A 71 -8.17 -5.05 -22.80
N ALA A 72 -8.23 -4.09 -21.89
CA ALA A 72 -9.44 -3.26 -21.76
C ALA A 72 -9.79 -2.53 -23.08
N ALA A 73 -8.78 -2.06 -23.81
CA ALA A 73 -8.98 -1.41 -25.10
C ALA A 73 -9.54 -2.36 -26.18
N SER A 74 -9.04 -3.63 -26.23
CA SER A 74 -9.55 -4.61 -27.20
C SER A 74 -10.98 -5.04 -26.91
N ILE A 75 -11.39 -5.10 -25.64
CA ILE A 75 -12.79 -5.39 -25.25
C ILE A 75 -13.71 -4.24 -25.71
N VAL A 76 -13.30 -2.99 -25.47
CA VAL A 76 -14.08 -1.81 -25.90
C VAL A 76 -14.25 -1.78 -27.42
N ALA A 77 -13.18 -2.05 -28.17
CA ALA A 77 -13.18 -1.99 -29.63
C ALA A 77 -13.87 -3.20 -30.29
N GLY A 78 -13.87 -4.37 -29.62
CA GLY A 78 -14.46 -5.59 -30.15
C GLY A 78 -15.96 -5.71 -29.82
N VAL A 79 -16.27 -6.27 -28.67
CA VAL A 79 -17.66 -6.57 -28.27
C VAL A 79 -18.41 -5.41 -27.63
N GLY A 80 -17.69 -4.38 -27.18
CA GLY A 80 -18.25 -3.26 -26.42
C GLY A 80 -18.48 -3.60 -24.95
N VAL A 81 -18.49 -2.54 -24.11
CA VAL A 81 -18.55 -2.68 -22.64
C VAL A 81 -19.87 -3.28 -22.16
N GLY A 82 -21.00 -2.85 -22.77
CA GLY A 82 -22.33 -3.33 -22.36
C GLY A 82 -22.47 -4.84 -22.55
N VAL A 83 -22.22 -5.33 -23.76
CA VAL A 83 -22.27 -6.76 -24.08
C VAL A 83 -21.31 -7.58 -23.20
N PHE A 84 -20.07 -7.10 -23.08
CA PHE A 84 -19.07 -7.74 -22.21
C PHE A 84 -19.54 -7.91 -20.76
N LEU A 85 -20.15 -6.88 -20.16
CA LEU A 85 -20.62 -6.94 -18.78
C LEU A 85 -21.89 -7.82 -18.63
N ASP A 86 -22.77 -7.83 -19.63
CA ASP A 86 -23.98 -8.68 -19.64
C ASP A 86 -23.62 -10.16 -19.80
N ASP A 87 -22.68 -10.50 -20.68
CA ASP A 87 -22.14 -11.86 -20.83
C ASP A 87 -21.47 -12.33 -19.54
N LEU A 88 -20.64 -11.46 -18.93
CA LEU A 88 -19.99 -11.78 -17.68
C LEU A 88 -20.98 -11.99 -16.53
N ARG A 89 -22.02 -11.15 -16.47
CA ARG A 89 -23.11 -11.30 -15.50
C ARG A 89 -23.86 -12.61 -15.69
N SER A 90 -24.17 -12.98 -16.92
CA SER A 90 -24.82 -14.24 -17.26
C SER A 90 -23.96 -15.42 -16.82
N ALA A 91 -22.68 -15.45 -17.20
CA ALA A 91 -21.75 -16.49 -16.78
C ALA A 91 -21.60 -16.62 -15.24
N LEU A 92 -21.66 -15.52 -14.51
CA LEU A 92 -21.68 -15.55 -13.04
C LEU A 92 -22.98 -16.19 -12.52
N ARG A 93 -24.14 -15.78 -13.03
CA ARG A 93 -25.45 -16.29 -12.59
C ARG A 93 -25.64 -17.78 -12.90
N ASP A 94 -25.22 -18.20 -14.07
CA ASP A 94 -25.29 -19.59 -14.52
C ASP A 94 -24.22 -20.47 -13.86
N ARG A 95 -23.32 -19.85 -13.05
CA ARG A 95 -22.20 -20.52 -12.41
C ARG A 95 -21.24 -21.19 -13.41
N SER A 96 -21.21 -20.73 -14.64
CA SER A 96 -20.27 -21.20 -15.68
C SER A 96 -18.94 -20.50 -15.63
N PHE A 97 -18.87 -19.31 -15.00
CA PHE A 97 -17.62 -18.56 -14.86
C PHE A 97 -16.55 -19.38 -14.13
N ARG A 98 -15.37 -19.47 -14.74
CA ARG A 98 -14.18 -20.09 -14.15
C ARG A 98 -12.99 -19.14 -14.33
N PRO A 99 -12.27 -18.78 -13.26
CA PRO A 99 -11.05 -18.00 -13.37
C PRO A 99 -10.01 -18.73 -14.24
N LEU A 100 -9.32 -17.97 -15.08
CA LEU A 100 -8.21 -18.48 -15.87
C LEU A 100 -6.90 -18.38 -15.08
N PRO A 101 -5.88 -19.19 -15.41
CA PRO A 101 -4.56 -19.09 -14.80
C PRO A 101 -3.98 -17.69 -14.96
N VAL A 102 -3.25 -17.20 -13.94
CA VAL A 102 -2.53 -15.93 -14.06
C VAL A 102 -1.27 -16.12 -14.89
N ARG A 103 -1.00 -15.18 -15.80
CA ARG A 103 0.24 -15.17 -16.58
C ARG A 103 1.39 -14.65 -15.72
N GLU A 104 2.43 -15.45 -15.52
CA GLU A 104 3.62 -15.07 -14.79
C GLU A 104 4.44 -14.02 -15.53
N ARG A 105 4.97 -13.05 -14.78
CA ARG A 105 5.97 -12.10 -15.25
C ARG A 105 7.00 -11.84 -14.17
N MET A 106 8.28 -11.99 -14.50
CA MET A 106 9.37 -11.72 -13.59
C MET A 106 9.73 -10.24 -13.60
N ILE A 107 9.71 -9.59 -12.42
CA ILE A 107 10.07 -8.17 -12.27
C ILE A 107 11.29 -8.04 -11.37
N PRO A 108 12.32 -7.25 -11.75
CA PRO A 108 13.49 -7.03 -10.91
C PRO A 108 13.13 -6.33 -9.60
N LYS A 109 13.54 -6.91 -8.46
CA LYS A 109 13.56 -6.24 -7.16
C LYS A 109 14.83 -5.39 -6.98
N SER A 110 14.77 -4.42 -6.05
CA SER A 110 15.99 -3.76 -5.56
C SER A 110 16.92 -4.83 -4.97
N GLY A 111 18.18 -4.92 -5.46
CA GLY A 111 19.16 -5.93 -5.03
C GLY A 111 19.30 -7.14 -5.94
N GLY A 112 18.76 -7.08 -7.18
CA GLY A 112 18.98 -8.09 -8.23
C GLY A 112 18.11 -9.37 -8.13
N LYS A 113 17.32 -9.53 -7.06
CA LYS A 113 16.35 -10.62 -6.95
C LYS A 113 15.15 -10.36 -7.84
N LEU A 114 14.53 -11.42 -8.35
CA LEU A 114 13.29 -11.33 -9.14
C LEU A 114 12.06 -11.45 -8.25
N ARG A 115 10.99 -10.77 -8.64
CA ARG A 115 9.65 -10.89 -8.06
C ARG A 115 8.70 -11.47 -9.10
N ARG A 116 7.97 -12.49 -8.73
CA ARG A 116 6.91 -13.06 -9.56
C ARG A 116 5.68 -12.17 -9.50
N LEU A 117 5.16 -11.75 -10.64
CA LEU A 117 3.89 -11.05 -10.77
C LEU A 117 2.92 -11.91 -11.57
N GLY A 118 1.74 -12.19 -11.01
CA GLY A 118 0.67 -12.87 -11.72
C GLY A 118 -0.27 -11.87 -12.37
N ILE A 119 -0.42 -11.95 -13.69
CA ILE A 119 -1.27 -11.07 -14.48
C ILE A 119 -2.55 -11.85 -14.82
N ALA A 120 -3.65 -11.54 -14.13
CA ALA A 120 -4.97 -12.08 -14.42
C ALA A 120 -5.55 -11.50 -15.72
N THR A 121 -6.51 -12.18 -16.34
CA THR A 121 -7.26 -11.65 -17.48
C THR A 121 -8.05 -10.39 -17.09
N VAL A 122 -8.50 -9.61 -18.06
CA VAL A 122 -9.32 -8.42 -17.77
C VAL A 122 -10.65 -8.87 -17.14
N THR A 123 -11.24 -9.94 -17.65
CA THR A 123 -12.48 -10.55 -17.13
C THR A 123 -12.32 -10.94 -15.67
N ASP A 124 -11.26 -11.67 -15.33
CA ASP A 124 -10.97 -12.06 -13.94
C ASP A 124 -10.77 -10.86 -13.04
N ARG A 125 -10.07 -9.82 -13.53
CA ARG A 125 -9.87 -8.57 -12.75
C ARG A 125 -11.18 -7.87 -12.45
N VAL A 126 -12.15 -7.86 -13.38
CA VAL A 126 -13.47 -7.25 -13.14
C VAL A 126 -14.21 -8.03 -12.06
N VAL A 127 -14.24 -9.37 -12.13
CA VAL A 127 -14.87 -10.19 -11.09
C VAL A 127 -14.17 -10.03 -9.73
N GLN A 128 -12.84 -10.03 -9.70
CA GLN A 128 -12.08 -9.77 -8.47
C GLN A 128 -12.36 -8.38 -7.90
N ALA A 129 -12.50 -7.36 -8.75
CA ALA A 129 -12.84 -6.01 -8.32
C ALA A 129 -14.27 -5.96 -7.75
N SER A 130 -15.24 -6.61 -8.38
CA SER A 130 -16.59 -6.72 -7.87
C SER A 130 -16.66 -7.46 -6.53
N LEU A 131 -15.98 -8.61 -6.41
CA LEU A 131 -15.81 -9.31 -5.12
C LEU A 131 -15.21 -8.41 -4.05
N LYS A 132 -14.15 -7.67 -4.39
CA LYS A 132 -13.53 -6.74 -3.45
C LYS A 132 -14.49 -5.63 -3.03
N LEU A 133 -15.28 -5.07 -3.94
CA LEU A 133 -16.30 -4.07 -3.62
C LEU A 133 -17.30 -4.55 -2.57
N VAL A 134 -17.65 -5.85 -2.60
CA VAL A 134 -18.58 -6.47 -1.66
C VAL A 134 -17.90 -6.82 -0.33
N LEU A 135 -16.71 -7.43 -0.38
CA LEU A 135 -16.04 -7.98 0.80
C LEU A 135 -15.29 -6.93 1.62
N GLU A 136 -14.68 -5.93 0.97
CA GLU A 136 -13.83 -4.94 1.65
C GLU A 136 -14.56 -4.18 2.78
N PRO A 137 -15.81 -3.69 2.62
CA PRO A 137 -16.51 -3.01 3.71
C PRO A 137 -16.79 -3.91 4.91
N ILE A 138 -17.01 -5.21 4.69
CA ILE A 138 -17.27 -6.20 5.76
C ILE A 138 -15.99 -6.39 6.58
N PHE A 139 -14.87 -6.74 5.93
CA PHE A 139 -13.61 -6.99 6.63
C PHE A 139 -12.95 -5.72 7.19
N GLU A 140 -13.20 -4.56 6.59
CA GLU A 140 -12.69 -3.29 7.13
C GLU A 140 -13.27 -2.99 8.51
N ALA A 141 -14.49 -3.46 8.82
CA ALA A 141 -15.08 -3.34 10.15
C ALA A 141 -14.35 -4.19 11.21
N ASP A 142 -13.75 -5.32 10.80
CA ASP A 142 -13.05 -6.25 11.69
C ASP A 142 -11.57 -5.90 11.88
N PHE A 143 -10.95 -5.24 10.90
CA PHE A 143 -9.52 -4.96 10.97
C PHE A 143 -9.16 -4.02 12.09
N LEU A 144 -8.24 -4.46 12.94
CA LEU A 144 -7.76 -3.68 14.08
C LEU A 144 -7.02 -2.40 13.65
N PRO A 145 -7.01 -1.37 14.50
CA PRO A 145 -6.34 -0.10 14.21
C PRO A 145 -4.85 -0.21 13.88
N CYS A 146 -4.17 -1.25 14.36
CA CYS A 146 -2.74 -1.49 14.13
C CYS A 146 -2.38 -1.84 12.68
N SER A 147 -3.37 -2.22 11.85
CA SER A 147 -3.18 -2.57 10.43
C SER A 147 -3.44 -1.36 9.53
N TYR A 148 -2.47 -1.02 8.66
CA TYR A 148 -2.51 0.17 7.80
C TYR A 148 -2.45 -0.15 6.30
N GLY A 149 -1.65 -1.13 5.89
CA GLY A 149 -1.43 -1.43 4.47
C GLY A 149 -2.68 -1.93 3.75
N PHE A 150 -2.86 -1.52 2.49
CA PHE A 150 -3.97 -1.91 1.61
C PHE A 150 -5.38 -1.61 2.13
N ARG A 151 -5.51 -0.77 3.15
CA ARG A 151 -6.77 -0.34 3.71
C ARG A 151 -7.15 1.07 3.24
N PRO A 152 -8.44 1.35 3.02
CA PRO A 152 -8.88 2.66 2.55
C PRO A 152 -8.57 3.77 3.56
N LYS A 153 -8.24 4.96 3.04
CA LYS A 153 -7.88 6.19 3.80
C LYS A 153 -6.69 6.06 4.77
N ARG A 154 -6.03 4.90 4.84
CA ARG A 154 -4.81 4.68 5.65
C ARG A 154 -3.57 4.84 4.78
N ARG A 155 -2.53 5.46 5.32
CA ARG A 155 -1.29 5.81 4.63
C ARG A 155 -0.08 5.24 5.36
N ALA A 156 1.02 5.06 4.64
CA ALA A 156 2.30 4.69 5.26
C ALA A 156 2.73 5.70 6.34
N HIS A 157 2.42 6.97 6.15
CA HIS A 157 2.71 8.03 7.13
C HIS A 157 1.96 7.84 8.46
N ASP A 158 0.76 7.25 8.45
CA ASP A 158 0.02 6.95 9.68
C ASP A 158 0.72 5.88 10.49
N ALA A 159 1.22 4.82 9.85
CA ALA A 159 1.97 3.75 10.50
C ALA A 159 3.30 4.27 11.08
N VAL A 160 4.02 5.11 10.34
CA VAL A 160 5.25 5.76 10.82
C VAL A 160 4.96 6.70 11.99
N ALA A 161 3.87 7.48 11.92
CA ALA A 161 3.46 8.38 12.99
C ALA A 161 3.03 7.62 14.25
N GLU A 162 2.39 6.44 14.10
CA GLU A 162 2.06 5.55 15.22
C GLU A 162 3.34 5.05 15.92
N LEU A 163 4.34 4.57 15.15
CA LEU A 163 5.61 4.14 15.73
C LEU A 163 6.30 5.29 16.47
N TRP A 164 6.37 6.48 15.85
CA TRP A 164 6.92 7.67 16.51
C TRP A 164 6.18 7.99 17.82
N TYR A 165 4.85 7.93 17.80
CA TYR A 165 4.01 8.21 18.97
C TYR A 165 4.23 7.20 20.11
N LEU A 166 4.35 5.91 19.77
CA LEU A 166 4.56 4.84 20.75
C LEU A 166 5.97 4.89 21.37
N THR A 167 6.99 5.22 20.56
CA THR A 167 8.39 5.25 21.02
C THR A 167 8.79 6.56 21.69
N SER A 168 8.00 7.63 21.51
CA SER A 168 8.23 8.94 22.14
C SER A 168 7.66 9.02 23.55
N LYS A 169 8.11 10.01 24.35
CA LYS A 169 7.56 10.35 25.67
C LYS A 169 6.09 10.72 25.57
N PRO A 170 5.27 10.36 26.54
CA PRO A 170 5.55 9.59 27.77
C PRO A 170 5.43 8.06 27.62
N ARG A 171 5.22 7.54 26.40
CA ARG A 171 4.94 6.10 26.19
C ARG A 171 6.17 5.25 26.28
N GLU A 172 7.23 5.61 25.56
CA GLU A 172 8.56 5.01 25.64
C GLU A 172 8.57 3.48 25.50
N TYR A 173 7.99 2.99 24.42
CA TYR A 173 8.22 1.61 23.99
C TYR A 173 9.60 1.57 23.32
N GLU A 174 10.54 0.81 23.89
CA GLU A 174 11.96 0.94 23.55
C GLU A 174 12.51 -0.23 22.76
N TRP A 175 12.01 -1.43 22.98
CA TRP A 175 12.37 -2.61 22.22
C TRP A 175 11.46 -2.83 21.05
N ILE A 176 12.03 -3.18 19.91
CA ILE A 176 11.29 -3.34 18.65
C ILE A 176 11.68 -4.66 18.01
N VAL A 177 10.67 -5.50 17.68
CA VAL A 177 10.82 -6.63 16.78
C VAL A 177 10.39 -6.16 15.40
N GLU A 178 11.35 -6.04 14.47
CA GLU A 178 11.09 -5.81 13.05
C GLU A 178 10.87 -7.17 12.40
N GLY A 179 9.66 -7.46 11.94
CA GLY A 179 9.35 -8.75 11.35
C GLY A 179 9.22 -8.72 9.83
N ASP A 180 9.87 -9.66 9.17
CA ASP A 180 9.71 -9.95 7.73
C ASP A 180 9.15 -11.37 7.58
N ILE A 181 8.03 -11.50 6.87
CA ILE A 181 7.40 -12.79 6.59
C ILE A 181 7.96 -13.33 5.27
N LYS A 182 8.53 -14.53 5.31
CA LYS A 182 9.08 -15.17 4.11
C LYS A 182 7.96 -15.45 3.12
N ALA A 183 8.10 -14.93 1.89
CA ALA A 183 7.19 -15.18 0.78
C ALA A 183 5.68 -15.07 1.16
N CYS A 184 5.29 -14.08 1.97
CA CYS A 184 3.97 -13.97 2.58
C CYS A 184 2.82 -14.25 1.61
N PHE A 185 2.80 -13.60 0.44
CA PHE A 185 1.74 -13.81 -0.55
C PHE A 185 1.74 -15.21 -1.18
N ASP A 186 2.88 -15.88 -1.20
CA ASP A 186 3.05 -17.16 -1.89
C ASP A 186 2.82 -18.36 -0.95
N GLU A 187 2.86 -18.16 0.38
CA GLU A 187 2.82 -19.24 1.38
C GLU A 187 1.52 -19.27 2.23
N ILE A 188 0.60 -18.29 2.09
CA ILE A 188 -0.66 -18.30 2.87
C ILE A 188 -1.42 -19.61 2.65
N SER A 189 -1.71 -20.35 3.73
CA SER A 189 -2.51 -21.57 3.69
C SER A 189 -3.94 -21.30 3.21
N HIS A 190 -4.37 -21.90 2.09
CA HIS A 190 -5.73 -21.76 1.58
C HIS A 190 -6.79 -22.21 2.59
N PRO A 191 -6.68 -23.39 3.26
CA PRO A 191 -7.65 -23.79 4.28
C PRO A 191 -7.76 -22.80 5.43
N ALA A 192 -6.63 -22.32 5.98
CA ALA A 192 -6.61 -21.37 7.07
C ALA A 192 -7.22 -20.01 6.66
N LEU A 193 -6.87 -19.51 5.46
CA LEU A 193 -7.46 -18.30 4.91
C LEU A 193 -8.98 -18.44 4.72
N MET A 194 -9.43 -19.54 4.09
CA MET A 194 -10.86 -19.78 3.85
C MET A 194 -11.65 -19.94 5.16
N CYS A 195 -11.06 -20.53 6.19
CA CYS A 195 -11.64 -20.56 7.52
C CYS A 195 -11.89 -19.14 8.07
N ARG A 196 -10.91 -18.23 7.94
CA ARG A 196 -11.07 -16.84 8.39
C ARG A 196 -12.07 -16.07 7.52
N VAL A 197 -12.06 -16.26 6.21
CA VAL A 197 -13.08 -15.66 5.31
C VAL A 197 -14.48 -16.15 5.70
N GLY A 198 -14.64 -17.45 5.97
CA GLY A 198 -15.90 -18.07 6.33
C GLY A 198 -16.49 -17.62 7.68
N ARG A 199 -15.70 -16.96 8.54
CA ARG A 199 -16.25 -16.35 9.77
C ARG A 199 -17.27 -15.26 9.49
N ARG A 200 -17.08 -14.52 8.39
CA ARG A 200 -17.95 -13.40 7.99
C ARG A 200 -18.80 -13.71 6.76
N VAL A 201 -18.35 -14.60 5.89
CA VAL A 201 -19.00 -14.94 4.63
C VAL A 201 -19.63 -16.33 4.76
N GLY A 202 -20.96 -16.39 4.74
CA GLY A 202 -21.74 -17.62 4.71
C GLY A 202 -22.15 -18.04 3.31
N ASP A 203 -22.18 -17.12 2.34
CA ASP A 203 -22.56 -17.41 0.96
C ASP A 203 -21.56 -18.37 0.29
N SER A 204 -22.00 -19.62 0.09
CA SER A 204 -21.18 -20.69 -0.50
C SER A 204 -20.72 -20.36 -1.92
N ARG A 205 -21.50 -19.56 -2.69
CA ARG A 205 -21.16 -19.13 -4.05
C ARG A 205 -19.97 -18.17 -4.03
N VAL A 206 -19.97 -17.22 -3.08
CA VAL A 206 -18.84 -16.28 -2.88
C VAL A 206 -17.61 -17.01 -2.38
N LEU A 207 -17.75 -17.91 -1.41
CA LEU A 207 -16.64 -18.75 -0.93
C LEU A 207 -16.06 -19.63 -2.05
N GLY A 208 -16.92 -20.22 -2.87
CA GLY A 208 -16.54 -21.02 -4.05
C GLY A 208 -15.74 -20.19 -5.04
N LEU A 209 -16.16 -18.95 -5.30
CA LEU A 209 -15.50 -18.04 -6.23
C LEU A 209 -14.14 -17.56 -5.70
N VAL A 210 -14.04 -17.22 -4.41
CA VAL A 210 -12.75 -16.90 -3.78
C VAL A 210 -11.79 -18.09 -3.88
N LYS A 211 -12.27 -19.31 -3.56
CA LYS A 211 -11.48 -20.53 -3.67
C LYS A 211 -11.03 -20.82 -5.10
N ALA A 212 -11.90 -20.56 -6.10
CA ALA A 212 -11.56 -20.71 -7.51
C ALA A 212 -10.43 -19.77 -7.92
N PHE A 213 -10.45 -18.50 -7.50
CA PHE A 213 -9.34 -17.54 -7.73
C PHE A 213 -8.04 -17.96 -7.06
N LEU A 214 -8.09 -18.52 -5.86
CA LEU A 214 -6.90 -19.03 -5.16
C LEU A 214 -6.28 -20.22 -5.89
N LYS A 215 -7.11 -21.06 -6.55
CA LYS A 215 -6.70 -22.28 -7.25
C LYS A 215 -6.55 -22.11 -8.77
N ALA A 216 -6.69 -20.91 -9.31
CA ALA A 216 -6.70 -20.67 -10.76
C ALA A 216 -5.41 -21.09 -11.48
N GLY A 217 -4.32 -21.30 -10.76
CA GLY A 217 -3.03 -21.70 -11.30
C GLY A 217 -2.22 -20.54 -11.87
N ILE A 218 -0.99 -20.84 -12.24
CA ILE A 218 -0.01 -19.91 -12.79
C ILE A 218 0.54 -20.47 -14.09
N LEU A 219 0.37 -19.73 -15.19
CA LEU A 219 1.06 -20.04 -16.45
C LEU A 219 2.42 -19.33 -16.45
N GLY A 220 3.49 -20.12 -16.33
CA GLY A 220 4.86 -19.65 -16.32
C GLY A 220 5.33 -19.04 -17.66
N GLU A 221 6.42 -18.29 -17.64
CA GLU A 221 7.08 -17.78 -18.86
C GLU A 221 7.57 -18.94 -19.75
N ASP A 222 7.81 -20.11 -19.16
CA ASP A 222 8.12 -21.41 -19.81
C ASP A 222 6.91 -22.11 -20.42
N LYS A 223 5.72 -21.48 -20.38
CA LYS A 223 4.41 -22.02 -20.78
C LYS A 223 3.94 -23.25 -19.98
N ALA A 224 4.60 -23.57 -18.88
CA ALA A 224 4.13 -24.62 -17.97
C ALA A 224 3.02 -24.09 -17.07
N LEU A 225 1.92 -24.85 -16.97
CA LEU A 225 0.84 -24.60 -16.03
C LEU A 225 1.22 -25.21 -14.67
N ARG A 226 1.23 -24.37 -13.64
CA ARG A 226 1.52 -24.77 -12.26
C ARG A 226 0.27 -24.59 -11.41
N GLU A 227 -0.08 -25.59 -10.64
CA GLU A 227 -1.16 -25.48 -9.66
C GLU A 227 -0.75 -24.59 -8.48
N THR A 228 -1.74 -23.92 -7.90
CA THR A 228 -1.57 -23.11 -6.69
C THR A 228 -2.24 -23.79 -5.50
N ASN A 229 -1.42 -24.40 -4.64
CA ASN A 229 -1.90 -25.10 -3.42
C ASN A 229 -1.80 -24.23 -2.17
N ALA A 230 -1.09 -23.13 -2.24
CA ALA A 230 -0.97 -22.09 -1.22
C ALA A 230 -0.77 -20.72 -1.87
N GLY A 231 -0.95 -19.69 -1.08
CA GLY A 231 -0.69 -18.30 -1.46
C GLY A 231 -1.84 -17.63 -2.22
N THR A 232 -1.61 -16.36 -2.47
CA THR A 232 -2.49 -15.52 -3.29
C THR A 232 -1.64 -14.88 -4.39
N PRO A 233 -2.04 -14.90 -5.67
CA PRO A 233 -1.22 -14.39 -6.76
C PRO A 233 -0.83 -12.93 -6.56
N GLN A 234 0.48 -12.62 -6.56
CA GLN A 234 0.96 -11.26 -6.48
C GLN A 234 0.55 -10.48 -7.74
N GLY A 235 -0.27 -9.45 -7.58
CA GLY A 235 -0.82 -8.66 -8.69
C GLY A 235 -2.33 -8.84 -8.89
N SER A 236 -2.96 -9.79 -8.23
CA SER A 236 -4.42 -9.91 -8.16
C SER A 236 -5.03 -8.72 -7.38
N ILE A 237 -6.21 -8.27 -7.79
CA ILE A 237 -6.95 -7.17 -7.13
C ILE A 237 -7.46 -7.61 -5.74
N LEU A 238 -7.77 -8.89 -5.59
CA LEU A 238 -8.32 -9.44 -4.34
C LEU A 238 -7.23 -9.79 -3.32
N SER A 239 -6.01 -10.14 -3.75
CA SER A 239 -4.93 -10.63 -2.90
C SER A 239 -4.57 -9.69 -1.73
N PRO A 240 -4.53 -8.35 -1.88
CA PRO A 240 -4.26 -7.45 -0.75
C PRO A 240 -5.29 -7.54 0.38
N LEU A 241 -6.58 -7.70 0.05
CA LEU A 241 -7.64 -7.88 1.04
C LEU A 241 -7.49 -9.24 1.74
N LEU A 242 -7.32 -10.32 0.98
CA LEU A 242 -7.17 -11.68 1.52
C LEU A 242 -5.91 -11.82 2.38
N SER A 243 -4.81 -11.18 1.99
CA SER A 243 -3.59 -11.12 2.81
C SER A 243 -3.84 -10.42 4.14
N ASN A 244 -4.58 -9.31 4.16
CA ASN A 244 -4.95 -8.65 5.42
C ASN A 244 -5.86 -9.53 6.27
N VAL A 245 -6.79 -10.28 5.68
CA VAL A 245 -7.64 -11.25 6.40
C VAL A 245 -6.78 -12.37 7.01
N ALA A 246 -5.78 -12.90 6.29
CA ALA A 246 -4.86 -13.89 6.82
C ALA A 246 -4.04 -13.33 7.99
N LEU A 247 -3.42 -12.16 7.79
CA LEU A 247 -2.53 -11.53 8.76
C LEU A 247 -3.27 -10.93 9.97
N SER A 248 -4.60 -10.78 9.93
CA SER A 248 -5.36 -10.39 11.12
C SER A 248 -5.26 -11.42 12.25
N ALA A 249 -4.79 -12.66 11.97
CA ALA A 249 -4.43 -13.62 13.02
C ALA A 249 -3.35 -13.08 13.95
N LEU A 250 -2.32 -12.44 13.39
CA LEU A 250 -1.26 -11.78 14.15
C LEU A 250 -1.81 -10.57 14.91
N ASP A 251 -2.65 -9.76 14.27
CA ASP A 251 -3.24 -8.57 14.87
C ASP A 251 -4.09 -8.94 16.10
N ASP A 252 -4.95 -9.96 15.96
CA ASP A 252 -5.83 -10.47 17.03
C ASP A 252 -5.03 -11.04 18.21
N TYR A 253 -3.99 -11.82 17.91
CA TYR A 253 -3.12 -12.41 18.91
C TYR A 253 -2.46 -11.33 19.77
N VAL A 254 -1.75 -10.38 19.16
CA VAL A 254 -1.07 -9.31 19.89
C VAL A 254 -2.06 -8.43 20.64
N ALA A 255 -3.24 -8.19 20.08
CA ALA A 255 -4.27 -7.42 20.76
C ALA A 255 -4.79 -8.10 22.04
N GLY A 256 -4.86 -9.44 22.04
CA GLY A 256 -5.33 -10.25 23.16
C GLY A 256 -4.29 -10.52 24.25
N LEU A 257 -3.00 -10.28 23.98
CA LEU A 257 -1.95 -10.48 24.98
C LEU A 257 -2.18 -9.64 26.24
N PRO A 258 -1.83 -10.16 27.43
CA PRO A 258 -1.76 -9.33 28.64
C PRO A 258 -0.78 -8.18 28.45
N GLY A 259 -1.25 -6.93 28.60
CA GLY A 259 -0.47 -5.71 28.27
C GLY A 259 -0.60 -5.26 26.80
N GLY A 260 -1.32 -6.01 25.98
CA GLY A 260 -1.68 -5.66 24.62
C GLY A 260 -2.73 -4.53 24.52
N PRO A 261 -3.19 -4.20 23.29
CA PRO A 261 -4.18 -3.15 23.04
C PRO A 261 -5.51 -3.33 23.80
N ARG A 262 -5.99 -4.57 23.98
CA ARG A 262 -7.26 -4.86 24.68
C ARG A 262 -7.15 -4.72 26.20
N SER A 263 -5.94 -4.75 26.79
CA SER A 263 -5.75 -4.48 28.21
C SER A 263 -6.12 -3.04 28.56
N THR A 264 -6.69 -2.83 29.76
CA THR A 264 -7.03 -1.49 30.26
C THR A 264 -5.77 -0.66 30.57
N THR A 265 -5.93 0.64 30.72
CA THR A 265 -4.82 1.52 31.12
C THR A 265 -4.30 1.17 32.50
N VAL A 266 -5.20 0.77 33.42
CA VAL A 266 -4.86 0.35 34.79
C VAL A 266 -4.04 -0.93 34.78
N GLU A 267 -4.46 -1.94 34.04
CA GLU A 267 -3.72 -3.21 33.89
C GLU A 267 -2.33 -2.98 33.32
N ARG A 268 -2.20 -2.18 32.24
CA ARG A 268 -0.91 -1.84 31.68
C ARG A 268 0.00 -1.09 32.65
N ALA A 269 -0.57 -0.22 33.50
CA ALA A 269 0.19 0.48 34.53
C ALA A 269 0.64 -0.47 35.63
N ARG A 270 -0.25 -1.39 36.07
CA ARG A 270 0.07 -2.44 37.04
C ARG A 270 1.19 -3.35 36.53
N ARG A 271 1.10 -3.82 35.30
CA ARG A 271 2.13 -4.67 34.67
C ARG A 271 3.51 -3.98 34.70
N ARG A 272 3.58 -2.70 34.32
CA ARG A 272 4.85 -1.94 34.36
C ARG A 272 5.44 -1.88 35.75
N ARG A 273 4.62 -1.67 36.79
CA ARG A 273 5.09 -1.65 38.18
C ARG A 273 5.69 -3.00 38.61
N HIS A 274 5.22 -4.10 38.04
CA HIS A 274 5.72 -5.45 38.30
C HIS A 274 6.79 -5.91 37.27
N GLY A 275 7.39 -5.01 36.50
CA GLY A 275 8.43 -5.35 35.53
C GLY A 275 7.91 -6.15 34.31
N GLN A 276 6.60 -6.29 34.17
CA GLN A 276 6.01 -7.06 33.08
C GLN A 276 5.84 -6.21 31.81
N PRO A 277 6.01 -6.81 30.61
CA PRO A 277 5.96 -6.07 29.35
C PRO A 277 4.57 -5.64 28.93
N ASN A 278 4.52 -4.56 28.14
CA ASN A 278 3.35 -4.15 27.37
C ASN A 278 3.72 -4.13 25.88
N TYR A 279 2.74 -4.38 25.01
CA TYR A 279 2.93 -4.64 23.60
C TYR A 279 2.08 -3.74 22.71
N ARG A 280 2.61 -3.32 21.56
CA ARG A 280 1.87 -2.65 20.49
C ARG A 280 2.38 -3.15 19.14
N LEU A 281 1.46 -3.46 18.24
CA LEU A 281 1.76 -3.85 16.87
C LEU A 281 1.48 -2.65 15.94
N VAL A 282 2.33 -2.46 14.95
CA VAL A 282 2.11 -1.57 13.79
C VAL A 282 2.41 -2.39 12.55
N ARG A 283 1.40 -2.63 11.72
CA ARG A 283 1.53 -3.47 10.53
C ARG A 283 1.12 -2.72 9.26
N TYR A 284 1.94 -2.81 8.24
CA TYR A 284 1.66 -2.30 6.91
C TYR A 284 1.78 -3.42 5.88
N ALA A 285 0.67 -4.09 5.57
CA ALA A 285 0.63 -5.33 4.80
C ALA A 285 1.46 -6.44 5.48
N ASP A 286 2.48 -6.97 4.81
CA ASP A 286 3.43 -7.96 5.30
C ASP A 286 4.60 -7.37 6.12
N ASP A 287 4.86 -6.06 6.02
CA ASP A 287 5.83 -5.37 6.88
C ASP A 287 5.19 -5.04 8.24
N TRP A 288 5.81 -5.42 9.34
CA TRP A 288 5.31 -5.12 10.67
C TRP A 288 6.41 -4.85 11.69
N CYS A 289 6.07 -4.05 12.68
CA CYS A 289 6.90 -3.74 13.84
C CYS A 289 6.08 -3.98 15.10
N LEU A 290 6.62 -4.78 16.00
CA LEU A 290 6.08 -4.94 17.34
C LEU A 290 6.95 -4.13 18.30
N VAL A 291 6.34 -3.19 19.01
CA VAL A 291 7.06 -2.38 20.01
C VAL A 291 6.71 -2.83 21.41
N ILE A 292 7.73 -3.00 22.24
CA ILE A 292 7.65 -3.58 23.57
C ILE A 292 8.16 -2.55 24.60
N LYS A 293 7.37 -2.32 25.62
CA LYS A 293 7.82 -1.65 26.84
C LYS A 293 8.13 -2.73 27.86
N GLY A 294 9.41 -3.07 27.98
CA GLY A 294 9.93 -4.18 28.76
C GLY A 294 11.42 -4.36 28.55
N THR A 295 11.90 -5.60 28.56
CA THR A 295 13.31 -5.95 28.33
C THR A 295 13.51 -6.61 26.97
N ARG A 296 14.77 -6.89 26.60
CA ARG A 296 15.13 -7.59 25.38
C ARG A 296 14.60 -9.03 25.38
N GLU A 297 14.70 -9.71 26.52
CA GLU A 297 14.23 -11.09 26.71
C GLU A 297 12.73 -11.20 26.44
N HIS A 298 11.95 -10.18 26.82
CA HIS A 298 10.53 -10.12 26.50
C HIS A 298 10.27 -10.01 24.99
N ALA A 299 11.17 -9.33 24.26
CA ALA A 299 11.07 -9.23 22.80
C ALA A 299 11.44 -10.55 22.11
N GLU A 300 12.46 -11.26 22.66
CA GLU A 300 12.90 -12.57 22.16
C GLU A 300 11.81 -13.63 22.38
N ALA A 301 11.23 -13.72 23.58
CA ALA A 301 10.14 -14.63 23.87
C ALA A 301 8.94 -14.40 22.96
N LEU A 302 8.52 -13.14 22.78
CA LEU A 302 7.38 -12.83 21.94
C LEU A 302 7.61 -13.11 20.46
N ARG A 303 8.85 -13.01 19.97
CA ARG A 303 9.20 -13.39 18.58
C ARG A 303 8.87 -14.86 18.32
N GLU A 304 9.19 -15.75 19.24
CA GLU A 304 8.91 -17.19 19.13
C GLU A 304 7.39 -17.47 19.16
N GLU A 305 6.66 -16.80 20.04
CA GLU A 305 5.19 -16.91 20.09
C GLU A 305 4.56 -16.47 18.76
N ILE A 306 5.03 -15.37 18.17
CA ILE A 306 4.55 -14.87 16.87
C ILE A 306 4.86 -15.86 15.74
N ALA A 307 6.03 -16.51 15.77
CA ALA A 307 6.36 -17.55 14.79
C ALA A 307 5.33 -18.69 14.85
N GLY A 308 4.92 -19.10 16.07
CA GLY A 308 3.85 -20.08 16.29
C GLY A 308 2.51 -19.62 15.72
N VAL A 309 2.11 -18.37 15.94
CA VAL A 309 0.85 -17.81 15.40
C VAL A 309 0.87 -17.78 13.88
N LEU A 310 1.95 -17.32 13.26
CA LEU A 310 2.07 -17.25 11.80
C LEU A 310 2.06 -18.65 11.18
N SER A 311 2.61 -19.66 11.84
CA SER A 311 2.60 -21.04 11.35
C SER A 311 1.19 -21.60 11.18
N THR A 312 0.21 -21.17 11.98
CA THR A 312 -1.21 -21.55 11.81
C THR A 312 -1.80 -21.08 10.48
N MET A 313 -1.21 -20.02 9.90
CA MET A 313 -1.58 -19.50 8.58
C MET A 313 -0.68 -20.03 7.46
N GLY A 314 0.20 -20.98 7.73
CA GLY A 314 1.21 -21.51 6.80
C GLY A 314 2.39 -20.56 6.57
N LEU A 315 2.52 -19.52 7.39
CA LEU A 315 3.53 -18.47 7.22
C LEU A 315 4.73 -18.69 8.16
N ARG A 316 5.88 -18.21 7.73
CA ARG A 316 7.14 -18.33 8.50
C ARG A 316 7.84 -16.98 8.57
N LEU A 317 8.48 -16.71 9.71
CA LEU A 317 9.38 -15.58 9.85
C LEU A 317 10.65 -15.78 9.00
N SER A 318 11.19 -14.71 8.47
CA SER A 318 12.52 -14.68 7.88
C SER A 318 13.53 -14.44 9.00
N GLU A 319 14.24 -15.49 9.45
CA GLU A 319 15.24 -15.40 10.53
C GLU A 319 16.31 -14.36 10.25
N GLU A 320 16.83 -14.31 9.00
CA GLU A 320 17.86 -13.35 8.57
C GLU A 320 17.40 -11.88 8.62
N LYS A 321 16.08 -11.61 8.57
CA LYS A 321 15.53 -10.26 8.45
C LYS A 321 14.67 -9.87 9.64
N THR A 322 14.33 -10.80 10.52
CA THR A 322 13.62 -10.50 11.75
C THR A 322 14.61 -10.04 12.80
N LEU A 323 14.62 -8.74 13.08
CA LEU A 323 15.59 -8.10 13.96
C LEU A 323 14.93 -7.65 15.26
N ILE A 324 15.69 -7.75 16.35
CA ILE A 324 15.33 -7.15 17.63
C ILE A 324 16.29 -6.00 17.87
N THR A 325 15.75 -4.77 17.88
CA THR A 325 16.53 -3.55 17.99
C THR A 325 16.03 -2.66 19.14
N HIS A 326 16.91 -1.87 19.73
CA HIS A 326 16.54 -0.81 20.66
C HIS A 326 16.28 0.49 19.90
N ILE A 327 15.36 1.34 20.37
CA ILE A 327 15.02 2.61 19.69
C ILE A 327 16.22 3.58 19.57
N GLU A 328 17.24 3.43 20.37
CA GLU A 328 18.49 4.20 20.25
C GLU A 328 19.34 3.72 19.06
N GLU A 329 19.32 2.44 18.75
CA GLU A 329 19.92 1.92 17.52
C GLU A 329 19.06 2.31 16.31
N GLY A 330 17.73 2.44 16.52
CA GLY A 330 16.73 2.84 15.53
C GLY A 330 16.35 1.71 14.57
N LEU A 331 15.24 1.91 13.86
CA LEU A 331 14.68 0.96 12.89
C LEU A 331 14.42 1.63 11.55
N ASP A 332 14.43 0.80 10.50
CA ASP A 332 14.07 1.22 9.14
C ASP A 332 12.70 0.65 8.78
N PHE A 333 11.65 1.48 8.78
CA PHE A 333 10.29 1.06 8.46
C PHE A 333 9.68 1.90 7.34
N LEU A 334 9.13 1.27 6.30
CA LEU A 334 8.52 1.92 5.13
C LEU A 334 9.40 3.00 4.48
N GLY A 335 10.70 2.77 4.50
CA GLY A 335 11.68 3.70 3.95
C GLY A 335 12.11 4.83 4.87
N TRP A 336 11.54 4.91 6.07
CA TRP A 336 11.90 5.85 7.12
C TRP A 336 12.86 5.23 8.12
N ARG A 337 13.81 6.02 8.64
CA ARG A 337 14.57 5.74 9.85
C ARG A 337 13.86 6.38 11.03
N ILE A 338 13.54 5.60 12.05
CA ILE A 338 12.94 6.05 13.31
C ILE A 338 13.97 5.76 14.39
N GLN A 339 14.46 6.80 15.08
CA GLN A 339 15.56 6.64 16.02
C GLN A 339 15.51 7.71 17.11
N ARG A 340 15.84 7.31 18.34
CA ARG A 340 15.99 8.21 19.48
C ARG A 340 17.40 8.80 19.49
N HIS A 341 17.49 10.12 19.46
CA HIS A 341 18.74 10.84 19.54
C HIS A 341 18.72 11.86 20.68
N ARG A 342 19.88 12.11 21.27
CA ARG A 342 20.09 13.22 22.17
C ARG A 342 20.02 14.52 21.37
N LYS A 343 19.20 15.47 21.84
CA LYS A 343 19.16 16.81 21.24
C LYS A 343 20.48 17.52 21.48
N ARG A 344 21.11 18.01 20.40
CA ARG A 344 22.37 18.69 20.44
C ARG A 344 22.34 19.87 21.46
N GLY A 345 23.35 19.97 22.32
CA GLY A 345 23.45 21.02 23.36
C GLY A 345 22.53 20.78 24.58
N THR A 346 21.88 19.64 24.71
CA THR A 346 21.01 19.33 25.87
C THR A 346 21.18 17.87 26.31
N SER A 347 20.68 17.53 27.51
CA SER A 347 20.56 16.15 28.00
C SER A 347 19.26 15.46 27.53
N ARG A 348 18.38 16.16 26.82
CA ARG A 348 17.07 15.65 26.42
C ARG A 348 17.17 14.76 25.18
N HIS A 349 16.43 13.66 25.18
CA HIS A 349 16.33 12.73 24.07
C HIS A 349 14.97 12.87 23.37
N TYR A 350 14.98 12.78 22.03
CA TYR A 350 13.78 12.83 21.19
C TYR A 350 13.87 11.77 20.12
N VAL A 351 12.72 11.22 19.74
CA VAL A 351 12.61 10.31 18.59
C VAL A 351 12.44 11.15 17.33
N TYR A 352 13.30 10.90 16.35
CA TYR A 352 13.25 11.54 15.03
C TYR A 352 12.86 10.54 13.97
N THR A 353 12.12 11.03 12.97
CA THR A 353 11.80 10.29 11.75
C THR A 353 12.45 11.01 10.57
N TYR A 354 13.26 10.29 9.78
CA TYR A 354 13.95 10.84 8.62
C TYR A 354 14.18 9.76 7.57
N PRO A 355 14.51 10.10 6.29
CA PRO A 355 14.70 9.11 5.24
C PRO A 355 15.80 8.11 5.59
N ALA A 356 15.49 6.81 5.48
CA ALA A 356 16.47 5.76 5.67
C ALA A 356 17.58 5.83 4.61
N LYS A 357 18.79 5.42 4.96
CA LYS A 357 19.94 5.42 4.03
C LYS A 357 19.66 4.65 2.74
N LYS A 358 18.93 3.53 2.84
CA LYS A 358 18.52 2.71 1.69
C LYS A 358 17.62 3.50 0.73
N SER A 359 16.66 4.26 1.26
CA SER A 359 15.74 5.11 0.47
C SER A 359 16.48 6.23 -0.24
N LEU A 360 17.43 6.88 0.44
CA LEU A 360 18.27 7.92 -0.17
C LEU A 360 19.15 7.33 -1.28
N ARG A 361 19.79 6.19 -1.06
CA ARG A 361 20.58 5.50 -2.10
C ARG A 361 19.72 5.14 -3.32
N SER A 362 18.48 4.68 -3.11
CA SER A 362 17.55 4.31 -4.18
C SER A 362 17.20 5.50 -5.08
N VAL A 363 16.83 6.67 -4.50
CA VAL A 363 16.54 7.87 -5.31
C VAL A 363 17.78 8.38 -6.04
N MET A 364 18.95 8.37 -5.41
CA MET A 364 20.21 8.76 -6.09
C MET A 364 20.54 7.83 -7.26
N LEU A 365 20.32 6.52 -7.10
CA LEU A 365 20.48 5.56 -8.19
C LEU A 365 19.49 5.84 -9.32
N LYS A 366 18.22 6.11 -9.00
CA LYS A 366 17.20 6.47 -10.00
C LYS A 366 17.59 7.75 -10.77
N VAL A 367 18.08 8.78 -10.08
CA VAL A 367 18.60 10.02 -10.72
C VAL A 367 19.74 9.68 -11.69
N LYS A 368 20.73 8.89 -11.24
CA LYS A 368 21.85 8.45 -12.08
C LYS A 368 21.38 7.66 -13.31
N THR A 369 20.42 6.75 -13.12
CA THR A 369 19.86 5.94 -14.21
C THR A 369 19.13 6.81 -15.23
N LEU A 370 18.27 7.74 -14.79
CA LEU A 370 17.58 8.67 -15.68
C LEU A 370 18.57 9.51 -16.50
N CYS A 371 19.61 10.06 -15.87
CA CYS A 371 20.65 10.83 -16.55
C CYS A 371 21.52 9.99 -17.51
N ARG A 372 21.55 8.66 -17.37
CA ARG A 372 22.22 7.73 -18.30
C ARG A 372 21.32 7.35 -19.46
N GLN A 373 20.04 7.04 -19.17
CA GLN A 373 19.06 6.63 -20.18
C GLN A 373 18.71 7.76 -21.15
N ILE A 374 18.74 9.00 -20.66
CA ILE A 374 18.55 10.16 -21.53
C ILE A 374 19.89 10.46 -22.18
N GLY A 375 20.00 10.10 -23.46
CA GLY A 375 21.20 10.33 -24.29
C GLY A 375 21.56 11.81 -24.37
N VAL A 376 22.84 12.09 -24.61
CA VAL A 376 23.34 13.47 -24.76
C VAL A 376 22.76 14.18 -25.99
N GLN A 377 22.12 13.47 -26.91
CA GLN A 377 21.41 14.03 -28.05
C GLN A 377 20.10 14.74 -27.66
N GLN A 378 19.48 14.32 -26.54
CA GLN A 378 18.23 14.92 -26.06
C GLN A 378 18.49 16.26 -25.38
N SER A 379 17.44 17.08 -25.25
CA SER A 379 17.53 18.40 -24.60
C SER A 379 17.59 18.30 -23.07
N LEU A 380 18.06 19.38 -22.41
CA LEU A 380 17.96 19.50 -20.95
C LEU A 380 16.49 19.45 -20.51
N GLY A 381 15.58 20.03 -21.30
CA GLY A 381 14.14 19.98 -21.01
C GLY A 381 13.58 18.56 -20.91
N ASP A 382 14.02 17.66 -21.81
CA ASP A 382 13.63 16.23 -21.78
C ASP A 382 14.12 15.54 -20.50
N LEU A 383 15.36 15.86 -20.10
CA LEU A 383 15.90 15.36 -18.84
C LEU A 383 15.08 15.86 -17.65
N LEU A 384 14.81 17.15 -17.56
CA LEU A 384 14.11 17.75 -16.43
C LEU A 384 12.65 17.26 -16.33
N ARG A 385 11.95 17.06 -17.47
CA ARG A 385 10.58 16.50 -17.48
C ARG A 385 10.49 15.11 -16.84
N ARG A 386 11.54 14.29 -16.95
CA ARG A 386 11.58 12.95 -16.32
C ARG A 386 12.19 12.97 -14.93
N LEU A 387 13.15 13.83 -14.66
CA LEU A 387 13.89 13.89 -13.42
C LEU A 387 13.09 14.58 -12.30
N ASN A 388 12.53 15.77 -12.60
CA ASN A 388 11.82 16.59 -11.61
C ASN A 388 10.66 15.86 -10.92
N PRO A 389 9.76 15.17 -11.64
CA PRO A 389 8.68 14.42 -11.00
C PRO A 389 9.19 13.33 -10.05
N ALA A 390 10.28 12.64 -10.43
CA ALA A 390 10.84 11.57 -9.60
C ALA A 390 11.43 12.11 -8.28
N VAL A 391 12.19 13.22 -8.35
CA VAL A 391 12.79 13.84 -7.16
C VAL A 391 11.74 14.53 -6.30
N ARG A 392 10.81 15.26 -6.94
CA ARG A 392 9.69 15.94 -6.24
C ARG A 392 8.80 14.94 -5.49
N GLY A 393 8.44 13.83 -6.12
CA GLY A 393 7.63 12.78 -5.48
C GLY A 393 8.33 12.15 -4.29
N TRP A 394 9.65 11.92 -4.37
CA TRP A 394 10.43 11.43 -3.25
C TRP A 394 10.49 12.45 -2.11
N CYS A 395 10.75 13.71 -2.38
CA CYS A 395 10.73 14.77 -1.35
C CYS A 395 9.34 14.93 -0.72
N ALA A 396 8.27 14.85 -1.50
CA ALA A 396 6.90 14.92 -1.00
C ALA A 396 6.58 13.79 -0.01
N TYR A 397 7.05 12.56 -0.29
CA TYR A 397 6.89 11.42 0.62
C TYR A 397 7.63 11.64 1.95
N PHE A 398 8.84 12.19 1.92
CA PHE A 398 9.66 12.41 3.14
C PHE A 398 9.52 13.81 3.76
N ARG A 399 8.63 14.65 3.21
CA ARG A 399 8.37 15.99 3.73
C ARG A 399 7.90 16.01 5.19
N PRO A 400 7.09 15.05 5.69
CA PRO A 400 6.61 15.06 7.08
C PRO A 400 7.62 14.63 8.14
N GLY A 401 8.90 14.61 7.85
CA GLY A 401 9.96 14.18 8.78
C GLY A 401 11.05 15.22 8.98
N SER A 402 12.05 14.86 9.78
CA SER A 402 13.29 15.65 9.99
C SER A 402 14.21 15.49 8.79
N SER A 403 13.77 15.91 7.59
CA SER A 403 14.37 15.57 6.30
C SER A 403 15.24 16.68 5.69
N SER A 404 15.28 17.88 6.26
CA SER A 404 15.93 19.06 5.68
C SER A 404 17.40 18.83 5.30
N ALA A 405 18.19 18.23 6.19
CA ALA A 405 19.59 17.92 5.90
C ALA A 405 19.73 16.90 4.77
N THR A 406 18.83 15.89 4.72
CA THR A 406 18.82 14.89 3.65
C THR A 406 18.40 15.51 2.32
N PHE A 407 17.45 16.46 2.33
CA PHE A 407 17.02 17.20 1.15
C PHE A 407 18.15 18.09 0.59
N ALA A 408 18.87 18.81 1.46
CA ALA A 408 20.02 19.60 1.03
C ALA A 408 21.10 18.72 0.38
N TYR A 409 21.42 17.58 1.00
CA TYR A 409 22.38 16.61 0.44
C TYR A 409 21.89 16.06 -0.91
N LEU A 410 20.61 15.67 -1.02
CA LEU A 410 20.03 15.19 -2.26
C LEU A 410 20.07 16.26 -3.35
N GLY A 411 19.75 17.52 -3.03
CA GLY A 411 19.81 18.67 -3.93
C GLY A 411 21.19 18.82 -4.55
N HIS A 412 22.24 18.81 -3.73
CA HIS A 412 23.63 18.86 -4.21
C HIS A 412 23.97 17.67 -5.12
N ARG A 413 23.53 16.46 -4.77
CA ARG A 413 23.79 15.25 -5.59
C ARG A 413 23.05 15.26 -6.92
N VAL A 414 21.81 15.72 -6.95
CA VAL A 414 21.01 15.90 -8.17
C VAL A 414 21.66 16.93 -9.06
N TRP A 415 21.96 18.11 -8.52
CA TRP A 415 22.66 19.19 -9.20
C TRP A 415 23.97 18.69 -9.83
N SER A 416 24.86 18.10 -9.06
CA SER A 416 26.16 17.60 -9.56
C SER A 416 26.02 16.51 -10.62
N THR A 417 24.93 15.73 -10.60
CA THR A 417 24.68 14.68 -11.60
C THR A 417 24.18 15.29 -12.92
N VAL A 418 23.32 16.32 -12.84
CA VAL A 418 22.85 17.05 -14.04
C VAL A 418 24.01 17.82 -14.68
N TRP A 419 24.85 18.47 -13.90
CA TRP A 419 26.05 19.16 -14.42
C TRP A 419 27.02 18.19 -15.11
N ARG A 420 27.23 17.00 -14.58
CA ARG A 420 28.04 15.96 -15.26
C ARG A 420 27.40 15.51 -16.58
N TRP A 421 26.06 15.48 -16.66
CA TRP A 421 25.34 15.19 -17.88
C TRP A 421 25.53 16.33 -18.92
N LEU A 422 25.41 17.60 -18.53
CA LEU A 422 25.65 18.76 -19.36
C LEU A 422 27.08 18.78 -19.93
N ARG A 423 28.08 18.50 -19.10
CA ARG A 423 29.48 18.41 -19.56
C ARG A 423 29.70 17.27 -20.57
N ARG A 424 29.04 16.17 -20.44
CA ARG A 424 29.11 15.07 -21.42
C ARG A 424 28.45 15.47 -22.75
N LYS A 425 27.37 16.25 -22.67
CA LYS A 425 26.67 16.77 -23.85
C LYS A 425 27.53 17.79 -24.59
N HIS A 426 28.19 18.70 -23.86
CA HIS A 426 28.97 19.80 -24.39
C HIS A 426 30.45 19.65 -24.03
N ARG A 427 31.13 18.70 -24.64
CA ARG A 427 32.51 18.32 -24.28
C ARG A 427 33.54 19.47 -24.46
N ARG A 428 33.28 20.38 -25.41
CA ARG A 428 34.17 21.50 -25.73
C ARG A 428 33.83 22.81 -25.02
N SER A 429 32.70 22.89 -24.32
CA SER A 429 32.25 24.10 -23.62
C SER A 429 32.87 24.21 -22.23
N THR A 430 33.21 25.43 -21.83
CA THR A 430 33.67 25.72 -20.47
C THR A 430 32.53 25.78 -19.50
N TRP A 431 32.84 25.75 -18.18
CA TRP A 431 31.84 25.96 -17.13
C TRP A 431 31.10 27.30 -17.25
N LYS A 432 31.81 28.37 -17.70
CA LYS A 432 31.21 29.70 -17.92
C LYS A 432 30.17 29.65 -19.05
N ASP A 433 30.49 28.99 -20.15
CA ASP A 433 29.57 28.85 -21.30
C ASP A 433 28.34 28.09 -20.93
N LEU A 434 28.49 26.94 -20.23
CA LEU A 434 27.36 26.13 -19.77
C LEU A 434 26.48 26.89 -18.78
N ARG A 435 27.10 27.67 -17.88
CA ARG A 435 26.35 28.52 -16.94
C ARG A 435 25.56 29.60 -17.68
N ARG A 436 26.17 30.27 -18.66
CA ARG A 436 25.50 31.29 -19.48
C ARG A 436 24.35 30.70 -20.27
N GLN A 437 24.52 29.49 -20.79
CA GLN A 437 23.52 28.82 -21.63
C GLN A 437 22.36 28.22 -20.83
N TYR A 438 22.61 27.66 -19.62
CA TYR A 438 21.68 26.82 -18.87
C TYR A 438 21.29 27.38 -17.52
N CYS A 439 21.72 28.58 -17.12
CA CYS A 439 21.37 29.16 -15.82
C CYS A 439 20.99 30.63 -15.96
N SER A 440 19.90 31.04 -15.29
CA SER A 440 19.45 32.42 -15.21
C SER A 440 20.01 33.09 -13.95
N GLY A 441 21.20 33.70 -14.02
CA GLY A 441 21.83 34.46 -12.95
C GLY A 441 22.52 33.68 -11.84
N GLY A 442 22.29 32.37 -11.71
CA GLY A 442 22.86 31.51 -10.67
C GLY A 442 23.66 30.33 -11.24
N TRP A 443 23.69 29.22 -10.47
CA TRP A 443 24.27 27.92 -10.88
C TRP A 443 23.22 26.82 -11.00
N TRP A 444 21.94 27.20 -11.00
CA TRP A 444 20.85 26.23 -11.02
C TRP A 444 20.32 26.08 -12.45
N PRO A 445 20.35 24.85 -13.03
CA PRO A 445 19.99 24.65 -14.43
C PRO A 445 18.52 24.97 -14.70
N VAL A 446 18.27 25.74 -15.75
CA VAL A 446 16.95 26.18 -16.22
C VAL A 446 16.93 26.10 -17.75
N ILE A 447 15.79 25.75 -18.34
CA ILE A 447 15.55 25.85 -19.77
C ILE A 447 14.10 26.29 -19.98
N GLY A 448 13.93 27.46 -20.64
CA GLY A 448 12.62 28.12 -20.67
C GLY A 448 12.08 28.33 -19.26
N GLU A 449 10.85 27.94 -19.04
CA GLU A 449 10.20 28.02 -17.71
C GLU A 449 10.52 26.82 -16.79
N THR A 450 11.20 25.80 -17.29
CA THR A 450 11.48 24.58 -16.54
C THR A 450 12.82 24.65 -15.82
N ALA A 451 12.82 24.86 -14.52
CA ALA A 451 14.01 24.76 -13.67
C ALA A 451 14.21 23.33 -13.15
N LEU A 452 15.49 22.97 -12.91
CA LEU A 452 15.81 21.77 -12.14
C LEU A 452 15.17 21.89 -10.73
N PHE A 453 14.44 20.86 -10.33
CA PHE A 453 13.81 20.84 -8.99
C PHE A 453 14.88 20.86 -7.89
N ASP A 454 14.75 21.80 -6.96
CA ASP A 454 15.66 21.95 -5.83
C ASP A 454 15.09 21.33 -4.55
N PRO A 455 15.56 20.14 -4.13
CA PRO A 455 15.15 19.53 -2.88
C PRO A 455 15.41 20.39 -1.64
N ALA A 456 16.46 21.22 -1.63
CA ALA A 456 16.81 22.03 -0.46
C ALA A 456 15.76 23.11 -0.15
N LYS A 457 14.98 23.52 -1.16
CA LYS A 457 13.87 24.48 -1.00
C LYS A 457 12.58 23.86 -0.49
N VAL A 458 12.53 22.54 -0.31
CA VAL A 458 11.35 21.86 0.21
C VAL A 458 11.26 22.04 1.71
N GLY A 459 10.31 22.84 2.16
CA GLY A 459 10.00 22.98 3.58
C GLY A 459 9.46 21.68 4.16
N THR A 460 10.01 21.25 5.31
CA THR A 460 9.47 20.10 6.05
C THR A 460 8.24 20.50 6.83
N THR A 461 7.29 19.57 6.96
CA THR A 461 6.06 19.75 7.74
C THR A 461 5.97 18.64 8.77
N ARG A 462 5.32 18.89 9.89
CA ARG A 462 5.03 17.82 10.84
C ARG A 462 3.81 17.05 10.40
N TYR A 463 3.89 15.72 10.34
CA TYR A 463 2.72 14.88 10.10
C TYR A 463 1.78 14.97 11.30
N ARG A 464 0.52 15.32 11.05
CA ARG A 464 -0.49 15.30 12.10
C ARG A 464 -0.81 13.84 12.43
N TYR A 465 -0.47 13.41 13.63
CA TYR A 465 -0.86 12.10 14.13
C TYR A 465 -2.39 12.02 14.21
N ARG A 466 -2.97 11.05 13.51
CA ARG A 466 -4.43 10.87 13.43
C ARG A 466 -4.97 9.89 14.45
N GLY A 467 -4.09 9.30 15.30
CA GLY A 467 -4.44 8.25 16.24
C GLY A 467 -4.76 6.92 15.58
N SER A 468 -5.29 6.02 16.36
CA SER A 468 -5.73 4.71 15.87
C SER A 468 -7.10 4.76 15.17
N ILE A 469 -7.86 5.86 15.37
CA ILE A 469 -9.19 6.03 14.79
C ILE A 469 -9.09 6.82 13.50
N ILE A 470 -8.89 6.10 12.41
CA ILE A 470 -8.94 6.65 11.06
C ILE A 470 -10.29 6.22 10.45
N PRO A 471 -11.18 7.17 10.12
CA PRO A 471 -12.51 6.83 9.61
C PRO A 471 -12.40 6.06 8.29
N SER A 472 -13.21 5.02 8.14
CA SER A 472 -13.38 4.32 6.86
C SER A 472 -14.23 5.18 5.90
N PRO A 473 -14.23 4.90 4.58
CA PRO A 473 -15.11 5.59 3.63
C PRO A 473 -16.60 5.41 3.95
N TRP A 474 -16.92 4.38 4.71
CA TRP A 474 -18.28 3.95 5.00
C TRP A 474 -18.72 4.31 6.43
N SER A 475 -17.91 5.02 7.20
CA SER A 475 -18.30 5.51 8.53
C SER A 475 -19.24 6.74 8.42
N ALA A 476 -20.15 6.92 9.37
CA ALA A 476 -21.12 8.02 9.39
C ALA A 476 -20.47 9.41 9.24
N THR A 477 -19.33 9.64 9.90
CA THR A 477 -18.55 10.89 9.80
C THR A 477 -17.99 11.17 8.40
N ALA A 478 -17.76 10.13 7.58
CA ALA A 478 -17.30 10.31 6.20
C ALA A 478 -18.45 10.77 5.27
N GLN A 479 -19.68 10.38 5.57
CA GLN A 479 -20.86 10.77 4.79
C GLN A 479 -21.24 12.23 5.01
N GLU A 480 -21.12 12.75 6.24
CA GLU A 480 -21.34 14.16 6.53
C GLU A 480 -20.34 15.06 5.80
N THR A 481 -19.06 14.67 5.77
CA THR A 481 -18.03 15.43 5.05
C THR A 481 -18.25 15.41 3.52
N THR A 482 -18.75 14.30 2.96
CA THR A 482 -19.06 14.20 1.53
C THR A 482 -20.31 14.98 1.16
N ARG A 483 -21.35 15.00 2.01
CA ARG A 483 -22.55 15.80 1.84
C ARG A 483 -22.27 17.30 1.90
N VAL A 484 -21.42 17.73 2.84
CA VAL A 484 -20.98 19.13 2.94
C VAL A 484 -20.17 19.55 1.70
N ALA A 485 -19.30 18.70 1.18
CA ALA A 485 -18.55 18.97 -0.04
C ALA A 485 -19.44 18.99 -1.29
N ALA A 486 -20.47 18.14 -1.37
CA ALA A 486 -21.45 18.14 -2.46
C ALA A 486 -22.40 19.34 -2.36
N GLY A 487 -22.84 19.70 -1.15
CA GLY A 487 -23.69 20.87 -0.92
C GLY A 487 -23.00 22.22 -1.19
N LEU A 488 -21.66 22.28 -1.11
CA LEU A 488 -20.87 23.45 -1.49
C LEU A 488 -20.74 23.63 -3.03
N MET A 489 -21.03 22.60 -3.82
CA MET A 489 -21.09 22.69 -5.29
C MET A 489 -22.49 23.08 -5.82
N GLU A 490 -23.52 23.05 -4.99
CA GLU A 490 -24.90 23.42 -5.39
C GLU A 490 -25.31 24.85 -4.99
N SER A 491 -24.42 25.68 -4.45
CA SER A 491 -24.73 27.08 -4.19
C SER A 491 -24.59 27.88 -5.48
N PRO A 492 -25.69 28.41 -6.04
CA PRO A 492 -25.62 29.26 -7.21
C PRO A 492 -24.91 30.58 -6.85
N VAL A 493 -23.96 30.95 -7.69
CA VAL A 493 -23.38 32.29 -7.71
C VAL A 493 -24.49 33.28 -8.02
N HIS A 494 -24.82 34.11 -7.06
CA HIS A 494 -25.55 35.37 -7.27
C HIS A 494 -24.54 36.52 -7.36
#